data_c7935b6a26bf272b58100f44cc936bcd
#
_entry.id   c7935b6a26bf272b58100f44cc936bcd
#
_cell.length_a   1.000
_cell.length_b   1.000
_cell.length_c   1.000
_cell.angle_alpha   90.00
_cell.angle_beta   90.00
_cell.angle_gamma   90.00
#
_symmetry.space_group_name_H-M   'P 1'
#
loop_
_entity.id
_entity.type
_entity.pdbx_description
1 polymer ?
#
loop_
_entity_poly.entity_id
_entity_poly.type
_entity_poly.pdbx_seq_one_letter_code
_entity_poly.pdbx_strand_id
1 'polypeptide(L)'
;MNNKLKVKVCGMKIPENINAVLGLGLDFMGFIFYPKSPRYAEPLEVQTLKEIPESVKKIGVFVNESLENILTIVTKYKLDGVQLHGSEMADVCKELRKVGLIVLKAFPIAEAYNFKVTKAYEGACDYFLFDTKTDAYGGSGVKFDWTMLDEYNGDTPFFLSGGIADDDAKAILKINHPKFAGIDLNSKFEISPGLKNVELLRIFLSELNRE
;
A
#
# COMPACT_ATOMS: atom_id res chain seq x y z
N MET A 1 10.27 -22.15 -1.39
CA MET A 1 11.08 -20.91 -1.45
C MET A 1 10.39 -19.92 -0.54
N ASN A 2 11.02 -19.54 0.59
CA ASN A 2 10.48 -18.47 1.44
C ASN A 2 10.64 -17.14 0.67
N ASN A 3 9.61 -16.70 -0.03
CA ASN A 3 9.59 -15.35 -0.56
C ASN A 3 9.62 -14.38 0.63
N LYS A 4 10.66 -13.56 0.71
CA LYS A 4 10.76 -12.50 1.72
C LYS A 4 9.50 -11.63 1.67
N LEU A 5 8.85 -11.43 2.82
CA LEU A 5 7.65 -10.60 2.93
C LEU A 5 7.93 -9.19 2.38
N LYS A 6 7.13 -8.70 1.44
CA LYS A 6 7.28 -7.34 0.88
C LYS A 6 6.81 -6.29 1.87
N VAL A 7 7.47 -5.13 1.85
CA VAL A 7 7.08 -3.99 2.68
C VAL A 7 6.80 -2.78 1.80
N LYS A 8 5.63 -2.20 2.00
CA LYS A 8 5.22 -0.89 1.48
C LYS A 8 5.12 0.10 2.65
N VAL A 9 5.67 1.29 2.48
CA VAL A 9 5.43 2.43 3.38
C VAL A 9 4.66 3.50 2.61
N CYS A 10 3.47 3.83 3.09
CA CYS A 10 2.51 4.67 2.38
C CYS A 10 2.37 6.06 3.02
N GLY A 11 1.91 7.03 2.22
CA GLY A 11 1.62 8.39 2.68
C GLY A 11 2.85 9.28 2.83
N MET A 12 3.89 9.02 2.04
CA MET A 12 5.11 9.83 2.01
C MET A 12 4.85 11.16 1.28
N LYS A 13 5.34 12.28 1.85
CA LYS A 13 5.20 13.60 1.23
C LYS A 13 6.30 14.61 1.61
N ILE A 14 7.24 14.26 2.47
CA ILE A 14 8.30 15.16 2.97
C ILE A 14 9.64 14.64 2.42
N PRO A 15 10.39 15.40 1.60
CA PRO A 15 11.60 14.93 0.91
C PRO A 15 12.66 14.34 1.84
N GLU A 16 12.97 15.01 2.94
CA GLU A 16 13.98 14.54 3.90
C GLU A 16 13.56 13.22 4.56
N ASN A 17 12.26 13.08 4.81
CA ASN A 17 11.71 11.86 5.41
C ASN A 17 11.66 10.71 4.40
N ILE A 18 11.39 11.00 3.11
CA ILE A 18 11.49 10.03 2.01
C ILE A 18 12.91 9.44 1.98
N ASN A 19 13.94 10.29 1.97
CA ASN A 19 15.33 9.86 1.94
C ASN A 19 15.71 9.01 3.16
N ALA A 20 15.25 9.40 4.35
CA ALA A 20 15.52 8.64 5.57
C ALA A 20 14.85 7.25 5.58
N VAL A 21 13.63 7.15 5.03
CA VAL A 21 12.87 5.89 4.95
C VAL A 21 13.44 4.94 3.87
N LEU A 22 14.01 5.47 2.78
CA LEU A 22 14.66 4.65 1.74
C LEU A 22 15.77 3.74 2.27
N GLY A 23 16.51 4.19 3.29
CA GLY A 23 17.56 3.41 3.95
C GLY A 23 17.08 2.15 4.71
N LEU A 24 15.76 1.93 4.80
CA LEU A 24 15.17 0.83 5.54
C LEU A 24 14.90 -0.44 4.71
N GLY A 25 15.27 -0.47 3.43
CA GLY A 25 15.15 -1.67 2.58
C GLY A 25 13.71 -2.02 2.20
N LEU A 26 12.93 -1.02 1.79
CA LEU A 26 11.54 -1.18 1.33
C LEU A 26 11.46 -1.78 -0.07
N ASP A 27 10.31 -2.40 -0.40
CA ASP A 27 9.98 -2.81 -1.77
C ASP A 27 9.13 -1.76 -2.49
N PHE A 28 8.24 -1.06 -1.74
CA PHE A 28 7.30 -0.08 -2.28
C PHE A 28 7.23 1.17 -1.42
N MET A 29 7.05 2.32 -2.06
CA MET A 29 6.78 3.60 -1.41
C MET A 29 5.51 4.22 -1.99
N GLY A 30 4.54 4.57 -1.13
CA GLY A 30 3.23 5.07 -1.53
C GLY A 30 3.10 6.59 -1.40
N PHE A 31 2.58 7.22 -2.45
CA PHE A 31 2.31 8.66 -2.55
C PHE A 31 0.82 8.87 -2.79
N ILE A 32 0.13 9.59 -1.91
CA ILE A 32 -1.33 9.73 -1.95
C ILE A 32 -1.72 10.94 -2.81
N PHE A 33 -2.36 10.68 -3.94
CA PHE A 33 -2.90 11.70 -4.84
C PHE A 33 -4.43 11.83 -4.66
N TYR A 34 -4.83 12.07 -3.42
CA TYR A 34 -6.21 12.33 -3.04
C TYR A 34 -6.26 13.64 -2.24
N PRO A 35 -6.81 14.74 -2.79
CA PRO A 35 -6.71 16.07 -2.19
C PRO A 35 -7.30 16.20 -0.78
N LYS A 36 -8.27 15.35 -0.41
CA LYS A 36 -8.85 15.35 0.95
C LYS A 36 -7.97 14.65 1.99
N SER A 37 -6.88 13.99 1.56
CA SER A 37 -5.97 13.31 2.48
C SER A 37 -5.03 14.32 3.16
N PRO A 38 -4.79 14.23 4.47
CA PRO A 38 -3.76 15.02 5.14
C PRO A 38 -2.35 14.63 4.67
N ARG A 39 -2.22 13.52 3.92
CA ARG A 39 -0.98 13.01 3.31
C ARG A 39 -0.90 13.27 1.81
N TYR A 40 -1.66 14.25 1.31
CA TYR A 40 -1.66 14.59 -0.11
C TYR A 40 -0.27 14.97 -0.60
N ALA A 41 0.18 14.31 -1.67
CA ALA A 41 1.57 14.34 -2.13
C ALA A 41 1.82 15.26 -3.34
N GLU A 42 0.80 15.85 -3.98
CA GLU A 42 0.99 16.67 -5.19
C GLU A 42 1.91 17.89 -5.02
N PRO A 43 2.07 18.49 -3.81
CA PRO A 43 3.08 19.53 -3.61
C PRO A 43 4.53 19.05 -3.74
N LEU A 44 4.78 17.71 -3.76
CA LEU A 44 6.13 17.19 -3.96
C LEU A 44 6.67 17.56 -5.34
N GLU A 45 7.93 17.98 -5.36
CA GLU A 45 8.65 18.18 -6.60
C GLU A 45 8.90 16.85 -7.30
N VAL A 46 8.75 16.84 -8.63
CA VAL A 46 9.01 15.67 -9.47
C VAL A 46 10.43 15.12 -9.26
N GLN A 47 11.39 16.03 -9.02
CA GLN A 47 12.77 15.65 -8.80
C GLN A 47 12.97 14.76 -7.58
N THR A 48 12.25 15.00 -6.49
CA THR A 48 12.29 14.14 -5.28
C THR A 48 11.96 12.67 -5.61
N LEU A 49 10.96 12.44 -6.47
CA LEU A 49 10.58 11.06 -6.83
C LEU A 49 11.55 10.43 -7.82
N LYS A 50 12.26 11.22 -8.63
CA LYS A 50 13.30 10.72 -9.54
C LYS A 50 14.54 10.21 -8.82
N GLU A 51 14.81 10.71 -7.62
CA GLU A 51 15.96 10.31 -6.80
C GLU A 51 15.73 8.99 -6.06
N ILE A 52 14.48 8.49 -6.04
CA ILE A 52 14.16 7.18 -5.47
C ILE A 52 14.76 6.09 -6.35
N PRO A 53 15.58 5.17 -5.79
CA PRO A 53 16.23 4.12 -6.57
C PRO A 53 15.19 3.15 -7.17
N GLU A 54 15.50 2.58 -8.34
CA GLU A 54 14.61 1.66 -9.08
C GLU A 54 14.26 0.39 -8.29
N SER A 55 15.05 0.04 -7.28
CA SER A 55 14.77 -1.07 -6.37
C SER A 55 13.53 -0.85 -5.51
N VAL A 56 13.13 0.41 -5.29
CA VAL A 56 11.92 0.78 -4.55
C VAL A 56 10.85 1.27 -5.52
N LYS A 57 9.73 0.55 -5.61
CA LYS A 57 8.65 0.89 -6.55
C LYS A 57 7.79 2.03 -6.01
N LYS A 58 7.63 3.08 -6.80
CA LYS A 58 6.80 4.26 -6.50
C LYS A 58 5.35 4.00 -6.85
N ILE A 59 4.47 3.98 -5.87
CA ILE A 59 3.05 3.67 -6.02
C ILE A 59 2.21 4.93 -5.75
N GLY A 60 1.49 5.40 -6.77
CA GLY A 60 0.49 6.44 -6.59
C GLY A 60 -0.81 5.88 -6.03
N VAL A 61 -1.34 6.48 -4.97
CA VAL A 61 -2.61 6.07 -4.37
C VAL A 61 -3.72 7.02 -4.79
N PHE A 62 -4.78 6.49 -5.38
CA PHE A 62 -5.91 7.22 -5.93
C PHE A 62 -7.23 6.75 -5.32
N VAL A 63 -8.21 7.64 -5.25
CA VAL A 63 -9.56 7.35 -4.75
C VAL A 63 -10.59 7.89 -5.73
N ASN A 64 -11.25 7.01 -6.48
CA ASN A 64 -12.28 7.35 -7.46
C ASN A 64 -11.83 8.41 -8.48
N GLU A 65 -10.57 8.34 -8.90
CA GLU A 65 -10.01 9.27 -9.86
C GLU A 65 -10.22 8.79 -11.31
N SER A 66 -10.27 9.71 -12.27
CA SER A 66 -10.39 9.39 -13.69
C SER A 66 -9.11 8.70 -14.20
N LEU A 67 -9.27 7.77 -15.15
CA LEU A 67 -8.15 7.09 -15.80
C LEU A 67 -7.16 8.08 -16.43
N GLU A 68 -7.68 9.12 -17.08
CA GLU A 68 -6.88 10.16 -17.72
C GLU A 68 -6.01 10.92 -16.72
N ASN A 69 -6.58 11.32 -15.57
CA ASN A 69 -5.82 12.03 -14.54
C ASN A 69 -4.81 11.11 -13.85
N ILE A 70 -5.17 9.85 -13.59
CA ILE A 70 -4.22 8.84 -13.08
C ILE A 70 -3.00 8.75 -14.01
N LEU A 71 -3.19 8.57 -15.32
CA LEU A 71 -2.11 8.45 -16.30
C LEU A 71 -1.28 9.73 -16.41
N THR A 72 -1.90 10.90 -16.29
CA THR A 72 -1.22 12.19 -16.24
C THR A 72 -0.27 12.28 -15.05
N ILE A 73 -0.74 11.91 -13.85
CA ILE A 73 0.05 11.92 -12.61
C ILE A 73 1.15 10.85 -12.68
N VAL A 74 0.84 9.64 -13.16
CA VAL A 74 1.82 8.56 -13.37
C VAL A 74 2.98 9.04 -14.25
N THR A 75 2.66 9.69 -15.37
CA THR A 75 3.66 10.22 -16.32
C THR A 75 4.47 11.35 -15.69
N LYS A 76 3.79 12.31 -15.03
CA LYS A 76 4.43 13.45 -14.37
C LYS A 76 5.47 13.02 -13.34
N TYR A 77 5.11 12.09 -12.46
CA TYR A 77 5.94 11.66 -11.34
C TYR A 77 6.77 10.40 -11.62
N LYS A 78 6.66 9.82 -12.83
CA LYS A 78 7.31 8.56 -13.21
C LYS A 78 7.05 7.45 -12.20
N LEU A 79 5.77 7.24 -11.88
CA LEU A 79 5.34 6.19 -10.96
C LEU A 79 5.48 4.81 -11.61
N ASP A 80 5.84 3.80 -10.83
CA ASP A 80 5.97 2.40 -11.27
C ASP A 80 4.64 1.65 -11.19
N GLY A 81 3.70 2.17 -10.41
CA GLY A 81 2.40 1.55 -10.21
C GLY A 81 1.38 2.45 -9.53
N VAL A 82 0.20 1.88 -9.37
CA VAL A 82 -0.95 2.57 -8.79
C VAL A 82 -1.65 1.69 -7.75
N GLN A 83 -2.18 2.32 -6.72
CA GLN A 83 -3.10 1.72 -5.77
C GLN A 83 -4.46 2.40 -5.91
N LEU A 84 -5.47 1.62 -6.29
CA LEU A 84 -6.85 2.07 -6.43
C LEU A 84 -7.58 1.79 -5.11
N HIS A 85 -7.85 2.85 -4.36
CA HIS A 85 -8.34 2.78 -2.97
C HIS A 85 -9.80 3.22 -2.82
N GLY A 86 -10.49 3.41 -3.91
CA GLY A 86 -11.92 3.75 -3.98
C GLY A 86 -12.77 2.57 -4.48
N SER A 87 -13.82 2.90 -5.22
CA SER A 87 -14.75 1.94 -5.83
C SER A 87 -14.46 1.67 -7.31
N GLU A 88 -13.21 1.86 -7.74
CA GLU A 88 -12.80 1.65 -9.12
C GLU A 88 -13.08 0.21 -9.56
N MET A 89 -13.67 0.05 -10.76
CA MET A 89 -14.03 -1.25 -11.31
C MET A 89 -12.81 -2.01 -11.85
N ALA A 90 -12.94 -3.32 -11.99
CA ALA A 90 -11.89 -4.20 -12.50
C ALA A 90 -11.37 -3.81 -13.89
N ASP A 91 -12.19 -3.21 -14.72
CA ASP A 91 -11.77 -2.79 -16.07
C ASP A 91 -10.77 -1.62 -16.00
N VAL A 92 -10.92 -0.69 -15.05
CA VAL A 92 -9.91 0.36 -14.80
C VAL A 92 -8.57 -0.27 -14.39
N CYS A 93 -8.61 -1.28 -13.52
CA CYS A 93 -7.41 -2.02 -13.13
C CYS A 93 -6.72 -2.66 -14.35
N LYS A 94 -7.51 -3.32 -15.24
CA LYS A 94 -6.97 -3.94 -16.46
C LYS A 94 -6.33 -2.94 -17.41
N GLU A 95 -6.96 -1.77 -17.64
CA GLU A 95 -6.41 -0.74 -18.51
C GLU A 95 -5.06 -0.21 -17.97
N LEU A 96 -4.96 0.05 -16.67
CA LEU A 96 -3.72 0.49 -16.03
C LEU A 96 -2.63 -0.59 -16.11
N ARG A 97 -2.99 -1.86 -15.95
CA ARG A 97 -2.06 -2.98 -16.08
C ARG A 97 -1.57 -3.19 -17.52
N LYS A 98 -2.43 -2.98 -18.53
CA LYS A 98 -2.05 -3.06 -19.94
C LYS A 98 -0.96 -2.07 -20.34
N VAL A 99 -0.90 -0.92 -19.70
CA VAL A 99 0.17 0.08 -19.94
C VAL A 99 1.44 -0.17 -19.12
N GLY A 100 1.54 -1.34 -18.47
CA GLY A 100 2.76 -1.79 -17.79
C GLY A 100 2.88 -1.33 -16.33
N LEU A 101 1.83 -0.77 -15.74
CA LEU A 101 1.85 -0.37 -14.33
C LEU A 101 1.60 -1.55 -13.39
N ILE A 102 2.26 -1.54 -12.25
CA ILE A 102 1.91 -2.40 -11.12
C ILE A 102 0.57 -1.90 -10.55
N VAL A 103 -0.43 -2.78 -10.46
CA VAL A 103 -1.77 -2.40 -9.99
C VAL A 103 -2.09 -3.09 -8.67
N LEU A 104 -2.31 -2.28 -7.63
CA LEU A 104 -2.86 -2.72 -6.35
C LEU A 104 -4.32 -2.28 -6.25
N LYS A 105 -5.25 -3.19 -5.87
CA LYS A 105 -6.63 -2.83 -5.57
C LYS A 105 -6.92 -3.00 -4.09
N ALA A 106 -7.31 -1.92 -3.43
CA ALA A 106 -7.68 -1.95 -2.02
C ALA A 106 -9.13 -2.40 -1.83
N PHE A 107 -9.34 -3.25 -0.82
CA PHE A 107 -10.63 -3.73 -0.37
C PHE A 107 -10.79 -3.43 1.12
N PRO A 108 -11.84 -2.68 1.51
CA PRO A 108 -12.10 -2.36 2.91
C PRO A 108 -12.73 -3.57 3.62
N ILE A 109 -11.96 -4.21 4.50
CA ILE A 109 -12.39 -5.37 5.26
C ILE A 109 -13.12 -4.90 6.53
N ALA A 110 -14.35 -5.39 6.72
CA ALA A 110 -15.17 -5.22 7.92
C ALA A 110 -15.53 -6.59 8.49
N GLU A 111 -16.17 -6.63 9.66
CA GLU A 111 -16.75 -7.87 10.19
C GLU A 111 -17.66 -8.53 9.14
N ALA A 112 -17.55 -9.85 9.02
CA ALA A 112 -18.27 -10.67 8.04
C ALA A 112 -18.02 -10.25 6.56
N TYR A 113 -16.79 -9.82 6.22
CA TYR A 113 -16.44 -9.46 4.85
C TYR A 113 -16.53 -10.67 3.91
N ASN A 114 -17.17 -10.46 2.76
CA ASN A 114 -17.31 -11.50 1.75
C ASN A 114 -16.21 -11.40 0.68
N PHE A 115 -15.15 -12.20 0.81
CA PHE A 115 -14.04 -12.24 -0.15
C PHE A 115 -14.44 -12.60 -1.59
N LYS A 116 -15.64 -13.13 -1.84
CA LYS A 116 -16.10 -13.42 -3.21
C LYS A 116 -16.15 -12.19 -4.10
N VAL A 117 -16.25 -10.98 -3.52
CA VAL A 117 -16.22 -9.73 -4.29
C VAL A 117 -14.88 -9.52 -5.01
N THR A 118 -13.78 -10.06 -4.48
CA THR A 118 -12.45 -9.96 -5.10
C THR A 118 -12.35 -10.73 -6.41
N LYS A 119 -13.22 -11.75 -6.62
CA LYS A 119 -13.20 -12.60 -7.81
C LYS A 119 -13.35 -11.80 -9.11
N ALA A 120 -14.09 -10.69 -9.09
CA ALA A 120 -14.25 -9.82 -10.25
C ALA A 120 -12.94 -9.13 -10.68
N TYR A 121 -11.94 -9.07 -9.78
CA TYR A 121 -10.65 -8.40 -9.98
C TYR A 121 -9.50 -9.39 -10.23
N GLU A 122 -9.76 -10.70 -10.19
CA GLU A 122 -8.74 -11.72 -10.49
C GLU A 122 -8.19 -11.52 -11.91
N GLY A 123 -6.86 -11.52 -12.04
CA GLY A 123 -6.18 -11.24 -13.31
C GLY A 123 -6.18 -9.78 -13.76
N ALA A 124 -6.93 -8.90 -13.05
CA ALA A 124 -6.95 -7.45 -13.33
C ALA A 124 -5.90 -6.68 -12.52
N CYS A 125 -5.42 -7.23 -11.41
CA CYS A 125 -4.48 -6.61 -10.48
C CYS A 125 -3.26 -7.51 -10.28
N ASP A 126 -2.14 -6.91 -9.88
CA ASP A 126 -0.94 -7.65 -9.47
C ASP A 126 -1.01 -8.01 -7.98
N TYR A 127 -1.66 -7.15 -7.19
CA TYR A 127 -1.89 -7.37 -5.76
C TYR A 127 -3.27 -6.87 -5.35
N PHE A 128 -3.85 -7.54 -4.38
CA PHE A 128 -4.91 -6.96 -3.55
C PHE A 128 -4.30 -6.32 -2.31
N LEU A 129 -4.99 -5.36 -1.74
CA LEU A 129 -4.62 -4.75 -0.47
C LEU A 129 -5.85 -4.83 0.45
N PHE A 130 -5.76 -5.66 1.48
CA PHE A 130 -6.84 -5.82 2.46
C PHE A 130 -6.61 -4.81 3.58
N ASP A 131 -7.46 -3.78 3.60
CA ASP A 131 -7.38 -2.66 4.54
C ASP A 131 -8.55 -2.69 5.50
N THR A 132 -8.36 -2.24 6.73
CA THR A 132 -9.46 -2.13 7.69
C THR A 132 -10.48 -1.11 7.20
N LYS A 133 -11.77 -1.49 7.16
CA LYS A 133 -12.85 -0.56 6.84
C LYS A 133 -12.93 0.55 7.90
N THR A 134 -12.93 1.79 7.45
CA THR A 134 -13.11 2.97 8.30
C THR A 134 -14.12 3.91 7.66
N ASP A 135 -14.82 4.70 8.47
CA ASP A 135 -15.81 5.66 7.98
C ASP A 135 -15.17 6.84 7.22
N ALA A 136 -13.85 7.02 7.34
CA ALA A 136 -13.08 8.02 6.63
C ALA A 136 -11.96 7.36 5.81
N TYR A 137 -11.72 7.84 4.59
CA TYR A 137 -10.56 7.43 3.81
C TYR A 137 -9.26 7.82 4.54
N GLY A 138 -8.55 6.83 5.09
CA GLY A 138 -7.23 6.98 5.71
C GLY A 138 -7.18 6.72 7.21
N GLY A 139 -6.39 5.72 7.57
CA GLY A 139 -5.76 5.41 8.84
C GLY A 139 -6.50 5.70 10.15
N SER A 140 -7.58 4.97 10.46
CA SER A 140 -8.25 5.05 11.79
C SER A 140 -7.43 4.44 12.92
N GLY A 141 -6.42 3.62 12.58
CA GLY A 141 -5.66 2.84 13.55
C GLY A 141 -6.41 1.66 14.17
N VAL A 142 -7.61 1.34 13.69
CA VAL A 142 -8.36 0.12 14.06
C VAL A 142 -7.89 -1.02 13.15
N LYS A 143 -7.86 -2.24 13.68
CA LYS A 143 -7.52 -3.47 12.94
C LYS A 143 -8.77 -4.31 12.76
N PHE A 144 -8.91 -4.97 11.60
CA PHE A 144 -9.85 -6.08 11.48
C PHE A 144 -9.20 -7.36 12.05
N ASP A 145 -10.00 -8.38 12.30
CA ASP A 145 -9.48 -9.68 12.74
C ASP A 145 -8.74 -10.37 11.58
N TRP A 146 -7.43 -10.48 11.68
CA TRP A 146 -6.58 -11.05 10.63
C TRP A 146 -6.79 -12.54 10.39
N THR A 147 -7.48 -13.26 11.29
CA THR A 147 -7.90 -14.65 11.03
C THR A 147 -8.87 -14.75 9.87
N MET A 148 -9.60 -13.68 9.55
CA MET A 148 -10.47 -13.62 8.38
C MET A 148 -9.71 -13.80 7.05
N LEU A 149 -8.39 -13.55 7.02
CA LEU A 149 -7.59 -13.78 5.83
C LEU A 149 -7.60 -15.24 5.37
N ASP A 150 -7.82 -16.19 6.29
CA ASP A 150 -7.93 -17.62 5.98
C ASP A 150 -9.15 -17.93 5.09
N GLU A 151 -10.14 -17.02 5.03
CA GLU A 151 -11.31 -17.17 4.15
C GLU A 151 -11.01 -16.73 2.70
N TYR A 152 -9.90 -16.02 2.48
CA TYR A 152 -9.50 -15.65 1.13
C TYR A 152 -8.93 -16.85 0.38
N ASN A 153 -9.57 -17.25 -0.71
CA ASN A 153 -9.17 -18.40 -1.53
C ASN A 153 -8.97 -18.04 -3.01
N GLY A 154 -8.71 -16.76 -3.29
CA GLY A 154 -8.35 -16.27 -4.62
C GLY A 154 -6.89 -16.52 -4.99
N ASP A 155 -6.54 -16.24 -6.25
CA ASP A 155 -5.20 -16.46 -6.78
C ASP A 155 -4.30 -15.23 -6.73
N THR A 156 -4.86 -14.03 -6.63
CA THR A 156 -4.09 -12.78 -6.57
C THR A 156 -3.39 -12.64 -5.22
N PRO A 157 -2.05 -12.43 -5.18
CA PRO A 157 -1.34 -12.19 -3.93
C PRO A 157 -1.82 -10.89 -3.26
N PHE A 158 -1.75 -10.83 -1.93
CA PHE A 158 -2.26 -9.67 -1.20
C PHE A 158 -1.29 -9.07 -0.19
N PHE A 159 -1.49 -7.79 0.06
CA PHE A 159 -0.92 -7.02 1.15
C PHE A 159 -1.92 -6.87 2.29
N LEU A 160 -1.45 -7.02 3.52
CA LEU A 160 -2.18 -6.65 4.72
C LEU A 160 -1.97 -5.16 5.00
N SER A 161 -3.05 -4.44 5.27
CA SER A 161 -3.05 -3.02 5.62
C SER A 161 -4.07 -2.74 6.74
N GLY A 162 -4.08 -1.51 7.22
CA GLY A 162 -5.04 -1.05 8.21
C GLY A 162 -4.64 -1.32 9.65
N GLY A 163 -4.22 -0.25 10.33
CA GLY A 163 -3.95 -0.27 11.76
C GLY A 163 -2.74 -1.07 12.23
N ILE A 164 -1.89 -1.58 11.33
CA ILE A 164 -0.64 -2.25 11.71
C ILE A 164 0.19 -1.31 12.57
N ALA A 165 0.58 -1.78 13.76
CA ALA A 165 1.34 -1.05 14.76
C ALA A 165 2.68 -1.75 15.08
N ASP A 166 3.50 -1.11 15.88
CA ASP A 166 4.85 -1.55 16.21
C ASP A 166 4.92 -2.87 16.99
N ASP A 167 3.86 -3.25 17.67
CA ASP A 167 3.75 -4.50 18.42
C ASP A 167 3.25 -5.70 17.59
N ASP A 168 2.96 -5.49 16.29
CA ASP A 168 2.33 -6.50 15.43
C ASP A 168 3.30 -7.47 14.74
N ALA A 169 4.60 -7.23 14.76
CA ALA A 169 5.58 -8.02 14.00
C ALA A 169 5.41 -9.52 14.22
N LYS A 170 5.27 -9.96 15.48
CA LYS A 170 5.09 -11.38 15.83
C LYS A 170 3.77 -11.97 15.33
N ALA A 171 2.71 -11.17 15.28
CA ALA A 171 1.41 -11.61 14.76
C ALA A 171 1.46 -11.75 13.23
N ILE A 172 2.10 -10.81 12.55
CA ILE A 172 2.30 -10.84 11.10
C ILE A 172 3.12 -12.06 10.67
N LEU A 173 4.19 -12.39 11.40
CA LEU A 173 5.02 -13.57 11.11
C LEU A 173 4.29 -14.91 11.29
N LYS A 174 3.15 -14.93 12.00
CA LYS A 174 2.31 -16.11 12.17
C LYS A 174 1.27 -16.28 11.06
N ILE A 175 1.06 -15.27 10.21
CA ILE A 175 0.12 -15.39 9.09
C ILE A 175 0.68 -16.42 8.10
N ASN A 176 0.02 -17.57 8.04
CA ASN A 176 0.42 -18.68 7.15
C ASN A 176 -0.58 -18.80 5.99
N HIS A 177 -0.61 -17.82 5.11
CA HIS A 177 -1.47 -17.83 3.94
C HIS A 177 -0.63 -17.84 2.64
N PRO A 178 -0.87 -18.76 1.68
CA PRO A 178 -0.01 -18.93 0.49
C PRO A 178 0.03 -17.70 -0.42
N LYS A 179 -0.94 -16.81 -0.34
CA LYS A 179 -1.03 -15.57 -1.12
C LYS A 179 -0.63 -14.32 -0.33
N PHE A 180 -0.22 -14.46 0.93
CA PHE A 180 0.26 -13.33 1.73
C PHE A 180 1.61 -12.87 1.18
N ALA A 181 1.62 -11.71 0.52
CA ALA A 181 2.79 -11.18 -0.19
C ALA A 181 3.51 -10.07 0.57
N GLY A 182 2.82 -9.32 1.41
CA GLY A 182 3.42 -8.16 2.05
C GLY A 182 2.51 -7.40 3.01
N ILE A 183 3.05 -6.33 3.56
CA ILE A 183 2.37 -5.41 4.47
C ILE A 183 2.46 -3.98 3.96
N ASP A 184 1.46 -3.16 4.29
CA ASP A 184 1.41 -1.72 4.00
C ASP A 184 1.34 -0.91 5.31
N LEU A 185 2.40 -0.18 5.60
CA LEU A 185 2.60 0.59 6.84
C LEU A 185 2.27 2.07 6.59
N ASN A 186 1.47 2.69 7.47
CA ASN A 186 1.12 4.09 7.32
C ASN A 186 1.01 4.81 8.68
N SER A 187 -0.21 5.11 9.15
CA SER A 187 -0.50 6.07 10.23
C SER A 187 0.11 5.75 11.59
N LYS A 188 0.23 4.46 11.94
CA LYS A 188 0.81 4.05 13.23
C LYS A 188 2.32 4.25 13.32
N PHE A 189 2.96 4.49 12.17
CA PHE A 189 4.38 4.76 12.05
C PHE A 189 4.66 6.23 11.73
N GLU A 190 3.81 7.16 12.18
CA GLU A 190 3.94 8.60 11.92
C GLU A 190 4.11 9.40 13.21
N ILE A 191 4.91 10.45 13.12
CA ILE A 191 4.99 11.53 14.13
C ILE A 191 3.82 12.49 13.90
N SER A 192 3.53 12.79 12.64
CA SER A 192 2.38 13.56 12.17
C SER A 192 2.02 13.10 10.75
N PRO A 193 0.82 13.39 10.22
CA PRO A 193 0.41 12.92 8.90
C PRO A 193 1.42 13.24 7.80
N GLY A 194 2.01 12.19 7.20
CA GLY A 194 3.03 12.29 6.15
C GLY A 194 4.48 12.40 6.65
N LEU A 195 4.72 12.42 7.96
CA LEU A 195 6.04 12.39 8.58
C LEU A 195 6.23 11.07 9.33
N LYS A 196 6.95 10.13 8.73
CA LYS A 196 7.20 8.82 9.35
C LYS A 196 8.23 8.90 10.47
N ASN A 197 7.97 8.16 11.54
CA ASN A 197 8.95 7.89 12.59
C ASN A 197 9.91 6.80 12.08
N VAL A 198 11.07 7.21 11.58
CA VAL A 198 12.07 6.34 10.95
C VAL A 198 12.60 5.29 11.91
N GLU A 199 12.80 5.67 13.18
CA GLU A 199 13.33 4.75 14.20
C GLU A 199 12.30 3.68 14.54
N LEU A 200 11.04 4.04 14.69
CA LEU A 200 9.96 3.08 14.93
C LEU A 200 9.82 2.09 13.76
N LEU A 201 9.90 2.59 12.51
CA LEU A 201 9.94 1.73 11.32
C LEU A 201 11.14 0.78 11.34
N ARG A 202 12.33 1.28 11.68
CA ARG A 202 13.56 0.48 11.74
C ARG A 202 13.42 -0.68 12.72
N ILE A 203 12.98 -0.40 13.95
CA ILE A 203 12.77 -1.42 14.99
C ILE A 203 11.78 -2.48 14.49
N PHE A 204 10.63 -2.05 13.99
CA PHE A 204 9.60 -2.96 13.50
C PHE A 204 10.09 -3.84 12.33
N LEU A 205 10.82 -3.26 11.38
CA LEU A 205 11.34 -4.00 10.22
C LEU A 205 12.44 -5.00 10.64
N SER A 206 13.26 -4.68 11.65
CA SER A 206 14.22 -5.64 12.18
C SER A 206 13.55 -6.84 12.85
N GLU A 207 12.44 -6.63 13.56
CA GLU A 207 11.64 -7.73 14.13
C GLU A 207 11.00 -8.65 13.08
N LEU A 208 10.76 -8.13 11.87
CA LEU A 208 10.31 -8.92 10.72
C LEU A 208 11.45 -9.66 10.00
N ASN A 209 12.69 -9.67 10.54
CA ASN A 209 13.88 -10.28 9.95
C ASN A 209 14.18 -9.76 8.53
N ARG A 210 14.08 -8.44 8.36
CA ARG A 210 14.33 -7.76 7.08
C ARG A 210 15.67 -7.02 7.03
N GLU A 211 16.65 -7.44 7.80
CA GLU A 211 18.03 -6.95 7.70
C GLU A 211 18.71 -7.36 6.38
#